data_e697bef5515176687c0ead5840e39902
#
_entry.id   e697bef5515176687c0ead5840e39902
#
_cell.length_a   1.000
_cell.length_b   1.000
_cell.length_c   1.000
_cell.angle_alpha   90.00
_cell.angle_beta   90.00
_cell.angle_gamma   90.00
#
_symmetry.space_group_name_H-M   'P 1'
#
loop_
_entity.id
_entity.type
_entity.pdbx_description
1 polymer ?
#
loop_
_entity_poly.entity_id
_entity_poly.type
_entity_poly.pdbx_seq_one_letter_code
_entity_poly.pdbx_strand_id
1 'polypeptide(L)'
;VYYFTKLAVMEYLTSGITSCFDMYSWQDSMVRAAADCGFRYVVCGTVNDFKDSAQKQEELYVRFNKISPLISYQMGIHAEYTTSYRLMKELACVSRKYNAPVYMHNSETRKETDDCIKKYGLTPTELFDDIGLFDYGGGGFHCVYLTDNDIKIFRNKKLYAITNPASNVKLASGIAPITKILENNIPVAIGTDGPASNNCLDMFREMYLVTALQKLQLSDASACPPEIVLDMAVVKGAHAMCLKNNDTIKCGNKADMILIDLSQPNMQPQGNIIRNIVYSGSKQNVYMTMINGRILYMNGEFFIGEEKEYIYKTVNKLFSDIIT
;
A
#
# COMPACT_ATOMS: atom_id res chain seq x y z
N VAL A 1 9.68 -17.13 -3.57
CA VAL A 1 9.02 -15.99 -2.90
C VAL A 1 9.82 -15.51 -1.71
N TYR A 2 10.18 -16.32 -0.71
CA TYR A 2 10.86 -15.93 0.54
C TYR A 2 12.05 -14.95 0.34
N TYR A 3 13.04 -15.29 -0.48
CA TYR A 3 14.20 -14.41 -0.71
C TYR A 3 13.87 -13.16 -1.55
N PHE A 4 12.90 -13.24 -2.47
CA PHE A 4 12.41 -12.05 -3.18
C PHE A 4 11.69 -11.08 -2.22
N THR A 5 10.98 -11.60 -1.22
CA THR A 5 10.39 -10.76 -0.17
C THR A 5 11.47 -10.12 0.71
N LYS A 6 12.55 -10.84 1.07
CA LYS A 6 13.69 -10.24 1.77
C LYS A 6 14.34 -9.12 0.96
N LEU A 7 14.51 -9.31 -0.35
CA LEU A 7 15.01 -8.27 -1.25
C LEU A 7 14.08 -7.04 -1.27
N ALA A 8 12.75 -7.24 -1.35
CA ALA A 8 11.79 -6.15 -1.26
C ALA A 8 11.86 -5.43 0.09
N VAL A 9 12.00 -6.16 1.20
CA VAL A 9 12.20 -5.55 2.53
C VAL A 9 13.48 -4.69 2.56
N MET A 10 14.57 -5.14 1.96
CA MET A 10 15.79 -4.32 1.85
C MET A 10 15.53 -3.02 1.07
N GLU A 11 14.78 -3.08 -0.02
CA GLU A 11 14.43 -1.89 -0.79
C GLU A 11 13.49 -0.96 0.00
N TYR A 12 12.50 -1.50 0.71
CA TYR A 12 11.66 -0.73 1.63
C TYR A 12 12.49 0.02 2.67
N LEU A 13 13.41 -0.67 3.32
CA LEU A 13 14.27 -0.08 4.37
C LEU A 13 15.14 1.06 3.85
N THR A 14 15.73 0.91 2.67
CA THR A 14 16.54 1.97 2.03
C THR A 14 15.69 3.15 1.54
N SER A 15 14.39 2.96 1.37
CA SER A 15 13.42 3.98 0.95
C SER A 15 12.67 4.60 2.14
N GLY A 16 13.04 4.26 3.38
CA GLY A 16 12.40 4.77 4.59
C GLY A 16 11.00 4.23 4.84
N ILE A 17 10.63 3.13 4.20
CA ILE A 17 9.32 2.47 4.39
C ILE A 17 9.43 1.52 5.59
N THR A 18 8.65 1.79 6.64
CA THR A 18 8.66 1.03 7.90
C THR A 18 7.61 -0.07 7.96
N SER A 19 6.64 -0.04 7.07
CA SER A 19 5.58 -1.04 6.97
C SER A 19 5.02 -1.10 5.56
N CYS A 20 4.57 -2.27 5.13
CA CYS A 20 3.88 -2.43 3.85
C CYS A 20 2.51 -3.08 4.04
N PHE A 21 1.62 -2.83 3.08
CA PHE A 21 0.31 -3.46 2.94
C PHE A 21 0.32 -4.22 1.62
N ASP A 22 0.53 -5.54 1.70
CA ASP A 22 0.86 -6.35 0.53
C ASP A 22 -0.29 -7.32 0.17
N MET A 23 -0.84 -7.16 -1.02
CA MET A 23 -1.84 -8.04 -1.61
C MET A 23 -1.17 -8.96 -2.63
N TYR A 24 -0.72 -10.13 -2.18
CA TYR A 24 -0.09 -11.12 -3.05
C TYR A 24 -0.40 -12.55 -2.62
N SER A 25 -0.22 -13.49 -3.55
CA SER A 25 -0.25 -14.93 -3.26
C SER A 25 1.00 -15.37 -2.46
N TRP A 26 1.04 -16.60 -1.93
CA TRP A 26 2.19 -17.14 -1.20
C TRP A 26 2.46 -16.49 0.17
N GLN A 27 1.40 -16.07 0.84
CA GLN A 27 1.41 -15.27 2.07
C GLN A 27 2.27 -15.88 3.19
N ASP A 28 2.27 -17.20 3.38
CA ASP A 28 3.13 -17.88 4.38
C ASP A 28 4.63 -17.60 4.18
N SER A 29 5.10 -17.63 2.94
CA SER A 29 6.51 -17.36 2.63
C SER A 29 6.88 -15.89 2.85
N MET A 30 5.95 -14.98 2.51
CA MET A 30 6.13 -13.54 2.68
C MET A 30 6.14 -13.15 4.16
N VAL A 31 5.17 -13.63 4.92
CA VAL A 31 5.07 -13.42 6.36
C VAL A 31 6.31 -13.93 7.09
N ARG A 32 6.79 -15.15 6.74
CA ARG A 32 8.02 -15.67 7.31
C ARG A 32 9.22 -14.79 7.00
N ALA A 33 9.40 -14.37 5.74
CA ALA A 33 10.51 -13.49 5.35
C ALA A 33 10.46 -12.15 6.10
N ALA A 34 9.30 -11.52 6.20
CA ALA A 34 9.12 -10.27 6.91
C ALA A 34 9.40 -10.42 8.42
N ALA A 35 8.90 -11.50 9.04
CA ALA A 35 9.15 -11.79 10.46
C ALA A 35 10.63 -12.03 10.73
N ASP A 36 11.32 -12.81 9.90
CA ASP A 36 12.75 -13.10 10.02
C ASP A 36 13.61 -11.81 9.88
N CYS A 37 13.18 -10.87 9.04
CA CYS A 37 13.80 -9.54 8.90
C CYS A 37 13.46 -8.59 10.06
N GLY A 38 12.44 -8.87 10.86
CA GLY A 38 11.90 -7.94 11.85
C GLY A 38 11.08 -6.79 11.25
N PHE A 39 10.59 -6.93 10.00
CA PHE A 39 9.84 -5.92 9.27
C PHE A 39 8.35 -5.96 9.63
N ARG A 40 7.70 -4.79 9.72
CA ARG A 40 6.25 -4.70 9.94
C ARG A 40 5.50 -4.96 8.65
N TYR A 41 4.66 -5.99 8.65
CA TYR A 41 4.02 -6.49 7.45
C TYR A 41 2.52 -6.69 7.65
N VAL A 42 1.73 -6.00 6.85
CA VAL A 42 0.28 -6.16 6.81
C VAL A 42 -0.07 -6.93 5.54
N VAL A 43 -0.55 -8.14 5.70
CA VAL A 43 -1.04 -8.95 4.59
C VAL A 43 -2.43 -8.48 4.22
N CYS A 44 -2.66 -8.23 2.95
CA CYS A 44 -4.00 -8.08 2.40
C CYS A 44 -4.46 -9.39 1.77
N GLY A 45 -5.67 -9.81 2.09
CA GLY A 45 -6.30 -10.94 1.43
C GLY A 45 -6.44 -10.70 -0.07
N THR A 46 -6.33 -11.76 -0.86
CA THR A 46 -6.38 -11.69 -2.33
C THR A 46 -7.34 -12.74 -2.90
N VAL A 47 -8.53 -12.86 -2.27
CA VAL A 47 -9.53 -13.84 -2.73
C VAL A 47 -9.84 -13.62 -4.21
N ASN A 48 -9.79 -14.71 -4.95
CA ASN A 48 -10.12 -14.79 -6.37
C ASN A 48 -10.54 -16.22 -6.75
N ASP A 49 -11.18 -16.39 -7.89
CA ASP A 49 -11.71 -17.70 -8.34
C ASP A 49 -10.62 -18.72 -8.71
N PHE A 50 -9.34 -18.32 -8.81
CA PHE A 50 -8.30 -19.22 -9.31
C PHE A 50 -7.68 -20.11 -8.24
N LYS A 51 -7.51 -19.59 -7.00
CA LYS A 51 -6.69 -20.29 -5.97
C LYS A 51 -7.17 -20.11 -4.53
N ASP A 52 -8.17 -19.27 -4.28
CA ASP A 52 -8.56 -18.87 -2.94
C ASP A 52 -10.04 -19.15 -2.63
N SER A 53 -10.39 -19.08 -1.35
CA SER A 53 -11.74 -19.17 -0.86
C SER A 53 -11.93 -18.24 0.34
N ALA A 54 -13.17 -17.86 0.63
CA ALA A 54 -13.50 -17.08 1.81
C ALA A 54 -13.11 -17.81 3.11
N GLN A 55 -13.26 -19.14 3.15
CA GLN A 55 -12.84 -19.96 4.30
C GLN A 55 -11.34 -19.92 4.52
N LYS A 56 -10.53 -20.09 3.47
CA LYS A 56 -9.06 -20.00 3.59
C LYS A 56 -8.64 -18.62 4.06
N GLN A 57 -9.26 -17.56 3.55
CA GLN A 57 -8.97 -16.21 4.01
C GLN A 57 -9.33 -16.00 5.48
N GLU A 58 -10.44 -16.58 5.95
CA GLU A 58 -10.82 -16.57 7.37
C GLU A 58 -9.75 -17.25 8.24
N GLU A 59 -9.26 -18.42 7.83
CA GLU A 59 -8.18 -19.14 8.53
C GLU A 59 -6.91 -18.31 8.62
N LEU A 60 -6.51 -17.66 7.51
CA LEU A 60 -5.33 -16.78 7.46
C LEU A 60 -5.51 -15.53 8.32
N TYR A 61 -6.70 -14.91 8.29
CA TYR A 61 -7.04 -13.76 9.13
C TYR A 61 -6.88 -14.08 10.62
N VAL A 62 -7.44 -15.20 11.07
CA VAL A 62 -7.34 -15.62 12.47
C VAL A 62 -5.92 -15.97 12.87
N ARG A 63 -5.16 -16.62 11.98
CA ARG A 63 -3.79 -17.06 12.24
C ARG A 63 -2.81 -15.91 12.26
N PHE A 64 -2.75 -15.08 11.20
CA PHE A 64 -1.72 -14.05 11.07
C PHE A 64 -1.90 -12.89 12.05
N ASN A 65 -3.11 -12.57 12.45
CA ASN A 65 -3.36 -11.55 13.48
C ASN A 65 -2.93 -11.99 14.90
N LYS A 66 -2.39 -13.21 15.07
CA LYS A 66 -1.98 -13.74 16.38
C LYS A 66 -0.51 -14.14 16.49
N ILE A 67 0.22 -14.22 15.36
CA ILE A 67 1.57 -14.82 15.36
C ILE A 67 2.68 -13.88 15.81
N SER A 68 2.52 -12.57 15.61
CA SER A 68 3.56 -11.59 15.90
C SER A 68 2.97 -10.18 15.99
N PRO A 69 3.49 -9.29 16.85
CA PRO A 69 3.09 -7.88 16.89
C PRO A 69 3.53 -7.09 15.63
N LEU A 70 4.39 -7.67 14.80
CA LEU A 70 4.82 -7.08 13.52
C LEU A 70 3.96 -7.51 12.34
N ILE A 71 3.17 -8.57 12.49
CA ILE A 71 2.37 -9.15 11.41
C ILE A 71 0.89 -8.91 11.70
N SER A 72 0.17 -8.45 10.70
CA SER A 72 -1.29 -8.38 10.75
C SER A 72 -1.89 -8.74 9.39
N TYR A 73 -3.19 -8.97 9.36
CA TYR A 73 -3.92 -9.39 8.17
C TYR A 73 -5.21 -8.58 8.07
N GLN A 74 -5.47 -8.05 6.88
CA GLN A 74 -6.74 -7.45 6.51
C GLN A 74 -7.42 -8.30 5.42
N MET A 75 -8.76 -8.36 5.45
CA MET A 75 -9.49 -9.08 4.42
C MET A 75 -9.42 -8.35 3.08
N GLY A 76 -9.45 -9.08 1.98
CA GLY A 76 -9.44 -8.48 0.65
C GLY A 76 -9.84 -9.46 -0.45
N ILE A 77 -10.27 -8.91 -1.55
CA ILE A 77 -10.42 -9.58 -2.84
C ILE A 77 -9.43 -8.97 -3.83
N HIS A 78 -9.02 -9.71 -4.83
CA HIS A 78 -8.15 -9.14 -5.86
C HIS A 78 -8.87 -7.98 -6.58
N ALA A 79 -9.93 -8.29 -7.34
CA ALA A 79 -10.78 -7.33 -8.04
C ALA A 79 -12.11 -8.01 -8.43
N GLU A 80 -13.12 -7.23 -8.87
CA GLU A 80 -14.42 -7.77 -9.27
C GLU A 80 -14.36 -8.66 -10.53
N TYR A 81 -13.39 -8.41 -11.41
CA TYR A 81 -13.23 -9.19 -12.64
C TYR A 81 -12.50 -10.52 -12.43
N THR A 82 -11.86 -10.73 -11.29
CA THR A 82 -11.20 -11.99 -10.92
C THR A 82 -11.96 -12.77 -9.85
N THR A 83 -13.04 -12.23 -9.32
CA THR A 83 -13.78 -12.79 -8.20
C THR A 83 -15.25 -12.90 -8.53
N SER A 84 -15.81 -14.11 -8.48
CA SER A 84 -17.22 -14.32 -8.75
C SER A 84 -18.12 -13.64 -7.71
N TYR A 85 -19.30 -13.24 -8.13
CA TYR A 85 -20.32 -12.64 -7.27
C TYR A 85 -20.62 -13.50 -6.03
N ARG A 86 -20.66 -14.83 -6.21
CA ARG A 86 -20.84 -15.77 -5.10
C ARG A 86 -19.71 -15.68 -4.09
N LEU A 87 -18.46 -15.69 -4.54
CA LEU A 87 -17.29 -15.66 -3.69
C LEU A 87 -17.17 -14.31 -2.96
N MET A 88 -17.51 -13.20 -3.62
CA MET A 88 -17.60 -11.87 -2.98
C MET A 88 -18.62 -11.87 -1.83
N LYS A 89 -19.82 -12.46 -2.04
CA LYS A 89 -20.83 -12.60 -0.96
C LYS A 89 -20.36 -13.49 0.19
N GLU A 90 -19.68 -14.58 -0.10
CA GLU A 90 -19.11 -15.46 0.92
C GLU A 90 -18.11 -14.66 1.78
N LEU A 91 -17.24 -13.85 1.17
CA LEU A 91 -16.31 -12.99 1.90
C LEU A 91 -17.03 -11.89 2.71
N ALA A 92 -18.09 -11.29 2.19
CA ALA A 92 -18.89 -10.32 2.94
C ALA A 92 -19.49 -10.94 4.22
N CYS A 93 -19.88 -12.22 4.20
CA CYS A 93 -20.30 -12.94 5.40
C CYS A 93 -19.15 -13.12 6.40
N VAL A 94 -17.94 -13.43 5.93
CA VAL A 94 -16.76 -13.55 6.80
C VAL A 94 -16.38 -12.18 7.37
N SER A 95 -16.36 -11.12 6.56
CA SER A 95 -16.12 -9.74 7.02
C SER A 95 -17.08 -9.34 8.13
N ARG A 96 -18.37 -9.63 7.97
CA ARG A 96 -19.42 -9.37 8.99
C ARG A 96 -19.16 -10.14 10.28
N LYS A 97 -18.74 -11.40 10.21
CA LYS A 97 -18.42 -12.24 11.38
C LYS A 97 -17.36 -11.62 12.28
N TYR A 98 -16.38 -10.93 11.69
CA TYR A 98 -15.24 -10.35 12.41
C TYR A 98 -15.29 -8.81 12.52
N ASN A 99 -16.32 -8.14 11.99
CA ASN A 99 -16.36 -6.68 11.80
C ASN A 99 -15.09 -6.16 11.15
N ALA A 100 -14.60 -6.87 10.14
CA ALA A 100 -13.30 -6.63 9.52
C ALA A 100 -13.44 -5.80 8.24
N PRO A 101 -12.57 -4.79 8.02
CA PRO A 101 -12.53 -4.03 6.79
C PRO A 101 -12.08 -4.91 5.63
N VAL A 102 -12.53 -4.56 4.41
CA VAL A 102 -12.15 -5.27 3.17
C VAL A 102 -11.49 -4.33 2.19
N TYR A 103 -10.41 -4.79 1.54
CA TYR A 103 -9.65 -4.03 0.55
C TYR A 103 -9.62 -4.75 -0.79
N MET A 104 -9.54 -3.97 -1.89
CA MET A 104 -9.53 -4.50 -3.25
C MET A 104 -8.89 -3.51 -4.23
N HIS A 105 -8.43 -4.00 -5.39
CA HIS A 105 -8.22 -3.11 -6.54
C HIS A 105 -9.58 -2.57 -6.97
N ASN A 106 -9.64 -1.28 -7.23
CA ASN A 106 -10.91 -0.61 -7.46
C ASN A 106 -10.80 0.45 -8.54
N SER A 107 -11.49 0.23 -9.63
CA SER A 107 -11.60 1.19 -10.74
C SER A 107 -10.23 1.69 -11.23
N GLU A 108 -9.28 0.75 -11.40
CA GLU A 108 -7.92 1.06 -11.85
C GLU A 108 -7.89 1.50 -13.30
N THR A 109 -8.62 0.77 -14.18
CA THR A 109 -8.64 1.03 -15.61
C THR A 109 -10.02 1.37 -16.11
N ARG A 110 -10.10 2.14 -17.21
CA ARG A 110 -11.37 2.43 -17.90
C ARG A 110 -12.07 1.14 -18.31
N LYS A 111 -11.30 0.20 -18.87
CA LYS A 111 -11.82 -1.08 -19.33
C LYS A 111 -12.47 -1.89 -18.19
N GLU A 112 -11.83 -1.97 -17.02
CA GLU A 112 -12.38 -2.63 -15.83
C GLU A 112 -13.74 -2.02 -15.46
N THR A 113 -13.80 -0.70 -15.33
CA THR A 113 -15.03 0.01 -14.96
C THR A 113 -16.14 -0.21 -15.99
N ASP A 114 -15.83 -0.07 -17.28
CA ASP A 114 -16.81 -0.25 -18.37
C ASP A 114 -17.31 -1.70 -18.45
N ASP A 115 -16.42 -2.69 -18.26
CA ASP A 115 -16.79 -4.12 -18.25
C ASP A 115 -17.66 -4.48 -17.03
N CYS A 116 -17.37 -3.89 -15.85
CA CYS A 116 -18.20 -4.06 -14.65
C CYS A 116 -19.61 -3.49 -14.86
N ILE A 117 -19.72 -2.27 -15.38
CA ILE A 117 -21.00 -1.64 -15.70
C ILE A 117 -21.77 -2.48 -16.71
N LYS A 118 -21.12 -2.97 -17.77
CA LYS A 118 -21.75 -3.82 -18.76
C LYS A 118 -22.29 -5.13 -18.18
N LYS A 119 -21.56 -5.71 -17.23
CA LYS A 119 -21.90 -7.02 -16.64
C LYS A 119 -22.94 -6.93 -15.52
N TYR A 120 -22.83 -5.91 -14.67
CA TYR A 120 -23.61 -5.80 -13.44
C TYR A 120 -24.54 -4.58 -13.41
N GLY A 121 -24.40 -3.62 -14.34
CA GLY A 121 -25.11 -2.33 -14.30
C GLY A 121 -24.59 -1.38 -13.23
N LEU A 122 -23.44 -1.68 -12.60
CA LEU A 122 -22.83 -1.00 -11.46
C LEU A 122 -21.34 -0.76 -11.74
N THR A 123 -20.79 0.32 -11.16
CA THR A 123 -19.32 0.47 -11.07
C THR A 123 -18.73 -0.57 -10.13
N PRO A 124 -17.41 -0.82 -10.14
CA PRO A 124 -16.79 -1.70 -9.15
C PRO A 124 -17.11 -1.30 -7.71
N THR A 125 -17.03 -0.01 -7.37
CA THR A 125 -17.36 0.51 -6.04
C THR A 125 -18.82 0.26 -5.65
N GLU A 126 -19.76 0.54 -6.56
CA GLU A 126 -21.18 0.31 -6.33
C GLU A 126 -21.50 -1.18 -6.13
N LEU A 127 -20.85 -2.05 -6.90
CA LEU A 127 -21.00 -3.50 -6.76
C LEU A 127 -20.51 -3.99 -5.41
N PHE A 128 -19.34 -3.52 -4.94
CA PHE A 128 -18.80 -3.90 -3.65
C PHE A 128 -19.67 -3.41 -2.48
N ASP A 129 -20.23 -2.22 -2.60
CA ASP A 129 -21.17 -1.68 -1.61
C ASP A 129 -22.50 -2.45 -1.59
N ASP A 130 -23.08 -2.76 -2.76
CA ASP A 130 -24.32 -3.55 -2.88
C ASP A 130 -24.18 -4.95 -2.25
N ILE A 131 -23.02 -5.57 -2.40
CA ILE A 131 -22.71 -6.87 -1.78
C ILE A 131 -22.49 -6.78 -0.26
N GLY A 132 -22.20 -5.58 0.27
CA GLY A 132 -21.92 -5.35 1.69
C GLY A 132 -20.45 -5.56 2.08
N LEU A 133 -19.50 -5.54 1.13
CA LEU A 133 -18.07 -5.65 1.41
C LEU A 133 -17.52 -4.43 2.17
N PHE A 134 -18.17 -3.28 2.07
CA PHE A 134 -17.78 -2.04 2.74
C PHE A 134 -18.50 -1.77 4.07
N ASP A 135 -19.31 -2.71 4.56
CA ASP A 135 -20.13 -2.49 5.79
C ASP A 135 -19.28 -2.22 7.04
N TYR A 136 -18.04 -2.70 7.06
CA TYR A 136 -17.09 -2.51 8.17
C TYR A 136 -15.86 -1.67 7.77
N GLY A 137 -15.99 -0.86 6.71
CA GLY A 137 -14.90 -0.04 6.19
C GLY A 137 -13.97 -0.81 5.25
N GLY A 138 -12.76 -0.31 5.08
CA GLY A 138 -11.78 -0.82 4.13
C GLY A 138 -11.36 0.23 3.13
N GLY A 139 -11.14 -0.18 1.88
CA GLY A 139 -10.74 0.78 0.86
C GLY A 139 -10.43 0.16 -0.50
N GLY A 140 -10.13 1.02 -1.44
CA GLY A 140 -9.75 0.65 -2.80
C GLY A 140 -8.31 1.05 -3.12
N PHE A 141 -7.58 0.17 -3.78
CA PHE A 141 -6.30 0.50 -4.40
C PHE A 141 -6.54 1.10 -5.79
N HIS A 142 -5.64 1.98 -6.22
CA HIS A 142 -5.63 2.78 -7.46
C HIS A 142 -6.69 3.88 -7.52
N CYS A 143 -7.98 3.57 -7.50
CA CYS A 143 -9.09 4.53 -7.47
C CYS A 143 -9.02 5.57 -8.60
N VAL A 144 -8.66 5.16 -9.83
CA VAL A 144 -8.43 6.06 -10.97
C VAL A 144 -9.73 6.56 -11.58
N TYR A 145 -10.70 5.65 -11.81
CA TYR A 145 -11.95 5.95 -12.52
C TYR A 145 -13.17 5.98 -11.61
N LEU A 146 -13.06 6.67 -10.46
CA LEU A 146 -14.20 6.84 -9.56
C LEU A 146 -15.20 7.86 -10.11
N THR A 147 -16.48 7.49 -10.11
CA THR A 147 -17.61 8.38 -10.40
C THR A 147 -17.95 9.26 -9.19
N ASP A 148 -18.84 10.25 -9.38
CA ASP A 148 -19.37 11.04 -8.28
C ASP A 148 -20.15 10.21 -7.25
N ASN A 149 -20.78 9.12 -7.69
CA ASN A 149 -21.49 8.23 -6.80
C ASN A 149 -20.52 7.35 -6.00
N ASP A 150 -19.44 6.86 -6.64
CA ASP A 150 -18.36 6.14 -5.94
C ASP A 150 -17.73 6.99 -4.83
N ILE A 151 -17.47 8.26 -5.11
CA ILE A 151 -16.96 9.23 -4.11
C ILE A 151 -17.93 9.38 -2.94
N LYS A 152 -19.26 9.42 -3.20
CA LYS A 152 -20.26 9.44 -2.11
C LYS A 152 -20.23 8.18 -1.27
N ILE A 153 -20.07 7.00 -1.90
CA ILE A 153 -19.94 5.73 -1.19
C ILE A 153 -18.68 5.74 -0.31
N PHE A 154 -17.52 6.08 -0.87
CA PHE A 154 -16.27 6.19 -0.11
C PHE A 154 -16.41 7.07 1.13
N ARG A 155 -17.01 8.26 0.96
CA ARG A 155 -17.26 9.19 2.08
C ARG A 155 -18.20 8.60 3.13
N ASN A 156 -19.35 8.04 2.70
CA ASN A 156 -20.39 7.55 3.60
C ASN A 156 -19.93 6.32 4.39
N LYS A 157 -19.19 5.41 3.75
CA LYS A 157 -18.62 4.20 4.35
C LYS A 157 -17.27 4.45 5.03
N LYS A 158 -16.72 5.68 4.97
CA LYS A 158 -15.43 6.08 5.55
C LYS A 158 -14.28 5.22 5.02
N LEU A 159 -14.26 4.98 3.72
CA LEU A 159 -13.25 4.16 3.05
C LEU A 159 -11.97 4.95 2.81
N TYR A 160 -10.87 4.21 2.66
CA TYR A 160 -9.58 4.75 2.22
C TYR A 160 -9.42 4.58 0.72
N ALA A 161 -9.00 5.64 0.02
CA ALA A 161 -8.46 5.54 -1.32
C ALA A 161 -6.93 5.41 -1.22
N ILE A 162 -6.36 4.36 -1.80
CA ILE A 162 -4.92 4.12 -1.81
C ILE A 162 -4.42 4.30 -3.25
N THR A 163 -3.70 5.40 -3.51
CA THR A 163 -3.18 5.67 -4.85
C THR A 163 -1.78 5.08 -5.04
N ASN A 164 -1.52 4.54 -6.23
CA ASN A 164 -0.24 3.96 -6.63
C ASN A 164 0.27 4.70 -7.88
N PRO A 165 0.72 5.96 -7.78
CA PRO A 165 0.89 6.85 -8.91
C PRO A 165 1.92 6.36 -9.93
N ALA A 166 3.06 5.79 -9.51
CA ALA A 166 4.06 5.27 -10.44
C ALA A 166 3.56 4.05 -11.22
N SER A 167 2.85 3.14 -10.58
CA SER A 167 2.18 2.01 -11.24
C SER A 167 1.14 2.50 -12.24
N ASN A 168 0.25 3.41 -11.83
CA ASN A 168 -0.79 3.96 -12.69
C ASN A 168 -0.22 4.61 -13.95
N VAL A 169 0.89 5.35 -13.81
CA VAL A 169 1.58 5.99 -14.95
C VAL A 169 2.27 4.94 -15.83
N LYS A 170 3.01 4.01 -15.24
CA LYS A 170 3.75 2.98 -15.98
C LYS A 170 2.84 2.08 -16.79
N LEU A 171 1.73 1.67 -16.22
CA LEU A 171 0.73 0.80 -16.87
C LEU A 171 -0.28 1.57 -17.73
N ALA A 172 -0.16 2.90 -17.79
CA ALA A 172 -1.10 3.77 -18.48
C ALA A 172 -2.55 3.62 -17.99
N SER A 173 -2.74 3.28 -16.72
CA SER A 173 -4.07 3.16 -16.10
C SER A 173 -4.75 4.53 -16.02
N GLY A 174 -4.01 5.61 -15.73
CA GLY A 174 -4.51 6.97 -15.67
C GLY A 174 -4.04 7.74 -14.44
N ILE A 175 -4.64 8.91 -14.18
CA ILE A 175 -4.35 9.75 -13.02
C ILE A 175 -5.55 9.70 -12.08
N ALA A 176 -5.37 9.17 -10.87
CA ALA A 176 -6.42 9.15 -9.86
C ALA A 176 -6.81 10.59 -9.45
N PRO A 177 -8.10 10.91 -9.25
CA PRO A 177 -8.58 12.27 -8.97
C PRO A 177 -8.38 12.65 -7.49
N ILE A 178 -7.13 12.64 -7.02
CA ILE A 178 -6.77 12.76 -5.59
C ILE A 178 -7.31 14.05 -4.97
N THR A 179 -7.17 15.17 -5.64
CA THR A 179 -7.68 16.46 -5.14
C THR A 179 -9.18 16.39 -4.89
N LYS A 180 -9.96 15.84 -5.84
CA LYS A 180 -11.41 15.69 -5.69
C LYS A 180 -11.78 14.73 -4.55
N ILE A 181 -11.01 13.66 -4.35
CA ILE A 181 -11.20 12.70 -3.25
C ILE A 181 -10.99 13.40 -1.91
N LEU A 182 -9.89 14.17 -1.77
CA LEU A 182 -9.57 14.95 -0.56
C LEU A 182 -10.61 16.03 -0.26
N GLU A 183 -11.08 16.76 -1.27
CA GLU A 183 -12.15 17.78 -1.15
C GLU A 183 -13.47 17.20 -0.62
N ASN A 184 -13.70 15.90 -0.83
CA ASN A 184 -14.84 15.17 -0.28
C ASN A 184 -14.58 14.57 1.10
N ASN A 185 -13.48 14.96 1.79
CA ASN A 185 -13.07 14.45 3.10
C ASN A 185 -12.85 12.94 3.16
N ILE A 186 -12.43 12.34 2.05
CA ILE A 186 -12.06 10.93 1.98
C ILE A 186 -10.55 10.82 2.26
N PRO A 187 -10.12 9.99 3.22
CA PRO A 187 -8.71 9.79 3.49
C PRO A 187 -8.02 9.10 2.31
N VAL A 188 -6.87 9.65 1.92
CA VAL A 188 -6.03 9.09 0.85
C VAL A 188 -4.71 8.62 1.44
N ALA A 189 -4.29 7.40 1.08
CA ALA A 189 -2.96 6.88 1.37
C ALA A 189 -2.17 6.68 0.06
N ILE A 190 -0.84 6.52 0.17
CA ILE A 190 0.04 6.28 -0.97
C ILE A 190 0.63 4.88 -0.85
N GLY A 191 0.59 4.13 -1.95
CA GLY A 191 1.26 2.86 -2.12
C GLY A 191 2.23 2.88 -3.30
N THR A 192 3.15 1.93 -3.32
CA THR A 192 4.10 1.75 -4.43
C THR A 192 3.59 0.78 -5.50
N ASP A 193 2.59 -0.05 -5.17
CA ASP A 193 2.31 -1.28 -5.90
C ASP A 193 3.53 -2.23 -5.95
N GLY A 194 3.41 -3.36 -6.59
CA GLY A 194 4.49 -4.35 -6.66
C GLY A 194 5.59 -4.01 -7.66
N PRO A 195 6.78 -4.65 -7.53
CA PRO A 195 7.90 -4.40 -8.45
C PRO A 195 7.60 -4.69 -9.93
N ALA A 196 6.65 -5.60 -10.22
CA ALA A 196 6.24 -5.87 -11.60
C ALA A 196 5.57 -4.66 -12.26
N SER A 197 4.75 -3.93 -11.51
CA SER A 197 3.99 -2.78 -11.98
C SER A 197 4.76 -1.46 -11.89
N ASN A 198 5.67 -1.32 -10.91
CA ASN A 198 6.39 -0.08 -10.63
C ASN A 198 7.90 -0.14 -10.91
N ASN A 199 8.56 -1.28 -10.68
CA ASN A 199 10.04 -1.46 -10.67
C ASN A 199 10.79 -0.71 -9.55
N CYS A 200 10.12 0.00 -8.66
CA CYS A 200 10.76 0.81 -7.64
C CYS A 200 9.87 0.91 -6.39
N LEU A 201 10.38 0.46 -5.25
CA LEU A 201 9.69 0.54 -3.96
C LEU A 201 10.19 1.78 -3.22
N ASP A 202 9.82 2.99 -3.71
CA ASP A 202 10.37 4.27 -3.26
C ASP A 202 9.25 5.29 -2.98
N MET A 203 8.99 5.56 -1.72
CA MET A 203 7.93 6.47 -1.29
C MET A 203 8.23 7.94 -1.66
N PHE A 204 9.48 8.36 -1.77
CA PHE A 204 9.81 9.72 -2.20
C PHE A 204 9.35 9.95 -3.65
N ARG A 205 9.58 8.97 -4.52
CA ARG A 205 9.12 9.00 -5.90
C ARG A 205 7.60 9.05 -5.98
N GLU A 206 6.90 8.23 -5.18
CA GLU A 206 5.43 8.24 -5.15
C GLU A 206 4.88 9.58 -4.67
N MET A 207 5.42 10.13 -3.58
CA MET A 207 5.02 11.45 -3.07
C MET A 207 5.19 12.55 -4.13
N TYR A 208 6.33 12.58 -4.82
CA TYR A 208 6.55 13.54 -5.91
C TYR A 208 5.51 13.39 -7.02
N LEU A 209 5.25 12.16 -7.47
CA LEU A 209 4.29 11.89 -8.54
C LEU A 209 2.86 12.29 -8.16
N VAL A 210 2.42 12.06 -6.91
CA VAL A 210 1.10 12.51 -6.45
C VAL A 210 0.96 14.02 -6.67
N THR A 211 1.88 14.81 -6.15
CA THR A 211 1.77 16.28 -6.28
C THR A 211 1.87 16.71 -7.74
N ALA A 212 2.85 16.21 -8.50
CA ALA A 212 3.13 16.64 -9.86
C ALA A 212 1.97 16.32 -10.81
N LEU A 213 1.39 15.13 -10.71
CA LEU A 213 0.29 14.71 -11.56
C LEU A 213 -1.00 15.50 -11.28
N GLN A 214 -1.31 15.78 -10.00
CA GLN A 214 -2.48 16.61 -9.67
C GLN A 214 -2.34 18.05 -10.16
N LYS A 215 -1.16 18.66 -9.98
CA LYS A 215 -0.87 20.01 -10.49
C LYS A 215 -1.01 20.09 -12.00
N LEU A 216 -0.48 19.11 -12.71
CA LEU A 216 -0.56 19.03 -14.17
C LEU A 216 -2.01 18.85 -14.63
N GLN A 217 -2.74 17.91 -14.03
CA GLN A 217 -4.12 17.57 -14.40
C GLN A 217 -5.07 18.75 -14.21
N LEU A 218 -4.89 19.53 -13.13
CA LEU A 218 -5.75 20.67 -12.78
C LEU A 218 -5.24 22.00 -13.32
N SER A 219 -4.03 22.05 -13.92
CA SER A 219 -3.36 23.29 -14.32
C SER A 219 -3.24 24.29 -13.16
N ASP A 220 -3.05 23.75 -11.94
CA ASP A 220 -2.98 24.53 -10.69
C ASP A 220 -1.73 24.12 -9.88
N ALA A 221 -0.76 25.02 -9.77
CA ALA A 221 0.46 24.80 -9.01
C ALA A 221 0.25 24.67 -7.49
N SER A 222 -0.90 25.06 -6.97
CA SER A 222 -1.26 24.94 -5.55
C SER A 222 -1.92 23.60 -5.19
N ALA A 223 -2.38 22.84 -6.19
CA ALA A 223 -3.05 21.54 -5.98
C ALA A 223 -2.17 20.57 -5.21
N CYS A 224 -2.77 19.79 -4.33
CA CYS A 224 -2.16 18.71 -3.56
C CYS A 224 -0.80 19.11 -2.93
N PRO A 225 -0.80 20.03 -1.92
CA PRO A 225 0.42 20.57 -1.33
C PRO A 225 1.22 19.49 -0.58
N PRO A 226 2.55 19.67 -0.42
CA PRO A 226 3.45 18.66 0.10
C PRO A 226 3.15 18.22 1.54
N GLU A 227 2.58 19.10 2.35
CA GLU A 227 2.17 18.80 3.71
C GLU A 227 1.08 17.71 3.75
N ILE A 228 0.11 17.80 2.84
CA ILE A 228 -0.96 16.79 2.68
C ILE A 228 -0.37 15.47 2.15
N VAL A 229 0.55 15.55 1.20
CA VAL A 229 1.16 14.35 0.60
C VAL A 229 2.02 13.60 1.60
N LEU A 230 2.76 14.29 2.46
CA LEU A 230 3.50 13.66 3.54
C LEU A 230 2.56 12.96 4.55
N ASP A 231 1.43 13.60 4.89
CA ASP A 231 0.38 12.99 5.75
C ASP A 231 -0.20 11.71 5.10
N MET A 232 -0.43 11.73 3.79
CA MET A 232 -0.89 10.56 3.03
C MET A 232 0.10 9.39 3.10
N ALA A 233 1.40 9.67 2.99
CA ALA A 233 2.43 8.65 3.02
C ALA A 233 2.65 8.07 4.43
N VAL A 234 2.48 8.85 5.48
CA VAL A 234 2.81 8.48 6.86
C VAL A 234 1.55 8.14 7.66
N VAL A 235 0.74 9.15 7.99
CA VAL A 235 -0.40 8.99 8.89
C VAL A 235 -1.53 8.19 8.25
N LYS A 236 -1.93 8.58 7.03
CA LYS A 236 -3.04 7.90 6.34
C LYS A 236 -2.64 6.49 5.91
N GLY A 237 -1.37 6.28 5.55
CA GLY A 237 -0.84 4.94 5.30
C GLY A 237 -0.99 4.02 6.51
N ALA A 238 -0.56 4.46 7.69
CA ALA A 238 -0.71 3.70 8.93
C ALA A 238 -2.18 3.40 9.27
N HIS A 239 -3.06 4.38 9.11
CA HIS A 239 -4.49 4.22 9.38
C HIS A 239 -5.17 3.28 8.37
N ALA A 240 -4.85 3.38 7.07
CA ALA A 240 -5.36 2.46 6.05
C ALA A 240 -4.94 1.00 6.32
N MET A 241 -3.76 0.78 6.87
CA MET A 241 -3.27 -0.53 7.32
C MET A 241 -3.87 -1.00 8.67
N CYS A 242 -4.73 -0.20 9.30
CA CYS A 242 -5.28 -0.44 10.64
C CYS A 242 -4.18 -0.57 11.74
N LEU A 243 -3.02 0.06 11.55
CA LEU A 243 -1.93 0.06 12.52
C LEU A 243 -2.20 1.07 13.64
N LYS A 244 -2.43 0.56 14.83
CA LYS A 244 -2.65 1.40 16.03
C LYS A 244 -1.33 1.88 16.60
N ASN A 245 -1.30 3.17 17.03
CA ASN A 245 -0.14 3.78 17.67
C ASN A 245 1.15 3.71 16.82
N ASN A 246 1.02 3.91 15.51
CA ASN A 246 2.11 3.81 14.54
C ASN A 246 2.22 5.02 13.60
N ASP A 247 1.44 6.05 13.86
CA ASP A 247 1.21 7.19 12.97
C ASP A 247 2.01 8.45 13.36
N THR A 248 2.50 8.52 14.61
CA THR A 248 3.17 9.70 15.14
C THR A 248 4.25 9.34 16.14
N ILE A 249 5.26 10.20 16.25
CA ILE A 249 6.29 10.10 17.29
C ILE A 249 5.73 10.66 18.61
N LYS A 250 5.32 9.76 19.50
CA LYS A 250 4.70 10.07 20.79
C LYS A 250 5.02 9.00 21.82
N CYS A 251 5.15 9.38 23.09
CA CYS A 251 5.30 8.41 24.17
C CYS A 251 4.14 7.41 24.20
N GLY A 252 4.46 6.12 24.24
CA GLY A 252 3.47 5.03 24.18
C GLY A 252 3.16 4.52 22.78
N ASN A 253 3.61 5.21 21.73
CA ASN A 253 3.51 4.74 20.36
C ASN A 253 4.65 3.76 20.01
N LYS A 254 4.48 3.02 18.94
CA LYS A 254 5.52 2.14 18.39
C LYS A 254 6.66 2.97 17.83
N ALA A 255 7.87 2.52 18.03
CA ALA A 255 9.06 3.19 17.53
C ALA A 255 9.38 2.69 16.09
N ASP A 256 8.50 3.02 15.15
CA ASP A 256 8.72 2.88 13.72
C ASP A 256 9.04 4.29 13.19
N MET A 257 10.29 4.52 12.81
CA MET A 257 10.76 5.85 12.44
C MET A 257 11.95 5.79 11.49
N ILE A 258 12.18 6.91 10.79
CA ILE A 258 13.33 7.07 9.92
C ILE A 258 14.14 8.32 10.30
N LEU A 259 15.43 8.30 10.01
CA LEU A 259 16.26 9.51 9.99
C LEU A 259 16.58 9.86 8.55
N ILE A 260 16.33 11.12 8.19
CA ILE A 260 16.63 11.69 6.88
C ILE A 260 17.83 12.61 7.03
N ASP A 261 18.87 12.36 6.22
CA ASP A 261 20.03 13.23 6.13
C ASP A 261 19.68 14.52 5.36
N LEU A 262 19.66 15.63 6.08
CA LEU A 262 19.40 16.96 5.53
C LEU A 262 20.68 17.67 5.07
N SER A 263 21.87 17.10 5.24
CA SER A 263 23.14 17.73 4.85
C SER A 263 23.44 17.64 3.35
N GLN A 264 22.73 16.76 2.66
CA GLN A 264 22.90 16.52 1.22
C GLN A 264 22.50 17.77 0.38
N PRO A 265 23.17 18.01 -0.78
CA PRO A 265 22.88 19.19 -1.61
C PRO A 265 21.43 19.35 -2.04
N ASN A 266 20.72 18.25 -2.32
CA ASN A 266 19.30 18.26 -2.70
C ASN A 266 18.36 18.70 -1.56
N MET A 267 18.85 18.69 -0.32
CA MET A 267 18.09 19.12 0.86
C MET A 267 18.42 20.56 1.30
N GLN A 268 19.26 21.26 0.52
CA GLN A 268 19.65 22.65 0.79
C GLN A 268 18.95 23.63 -0.17
N PRO A 269 18.66 24.88 0.28
CA PRO A 269 18.70 25.34 1.66
C PRO A 269 17.58 24.74 2.52
N GLN A 270 17.77 24.65 3.84
CA GLN A 270 16.79 24.06 4.79
C GLN A 270 15.65 25.04 5.14
N GLY A 271 15.04 25.66 4.15
CA GLY A 271 13.95 26.64 4.39
C GLY A 271 12.63 25.99 4.78
N ASN A 272 12.15 25.03 4.00
CA ASN A 272 10.95 24.24 4.29
C ASN A 272 11.27 22.75 4.11
N ILE A 273 11.47 22.06 5.23
CA ILE A 273 11.92 20.66 5.25
C ILE A 273 10.88 19.74 4.59
N ILE A 274 9.58 19.97 4.80
CA ILE A 274 8.52 19.14 4.19
C ILE A 274 8.55 19.26 2.68
N ARG A 275 8.71 20.47 2.14
CA ARG A 275 8.85 20.70 0.70
C ARG A 275 10.11 20.02 0.15
N ASN A 276 11.22 20.14 0.86
CA ASN A 276 12.45 19.46 0.45
C ASN A 276 12.27 17.93 0.42
N ILE A 277 11.63 17.34 1.43
CA ILE A 277 11.35 15.90 1.47
C ILE A 277 10.51 15.46 0.26
N VAL A 278 9.42 16.17 -0.04
CA VAL A 278 8.46 15.75 -1.07
C VAL A 278 8.95 16.05 -2.48
N TYR A 279 9.63 17.20 -2.70
CA TYR A 279 10.01 17.62 -4.05
C TYR A 279 11.46 17.28 -4.44
N SER A 280 12.36 17.24 -3.47
CA SER A 280 13.80 17.08 -3.71
C SER A 280 14.37 15.83 -3.05
N GLY A 281 13.67 15.29 -2.04
CA GLY A 281 14.09 14.11 -1.30
C GLY A 281 14.14 12.86 -2.17
N SER A 282 15.01 11.95 -1.81
CA SER A 282 15.17 10.65 -2.46
C SER A 282 15.56 9.61 -1.42
N LYS A 283 15.51 8.33 -1.77
CA LYS A 283 15.98 7.25 -0.90
C LYS A 283 17.45 7.39 -0.46
N GLN A 284 18.26 8.14 -1.18
CA GLN A 284 19.64 8.45 -0.78
C GLN A 284 19.74 9.29 0.50
N ASN A 285 18.67 10.02 0.85
CA ASN A 285 18.60 10.81 2.06
C ASN A 285 18.23 9.98 3.31
N VAL A 286 17.81 8.72 3.15
CA VAL A 286 17.47 7.85 4.27
C VAL A 286 18.75 7.34 4.93
N TYR A 287 19.05 7.87 6.11
CA TYR A 287 20.21 7.46 6.90
C TYR A 287 19.92 6.22 7.75
N MET A 288 18.72 6.14 8.36
CA MET A 288 18.35 5.04 9.24
C MET A 288 16.86 4.72 9.10
N THR A 289 16.53 3.43 9.16
CA THR A 289 15.16 2.94 9.30
C THR A 289 15.07 2.02 10.51
N MET A 290 14.16 2.37 11.44
CA MET A 290 13.90 1.66 12.68
C MET A 290 12.47 1.13 12.68
N ILE A 291 12.28 -0.10 13.13
CA ILE A 291 10.96 -0.73 13.26
C ILE A 291 10.85 -1.39 14.65
N ASN A 292 9.80 -1.03 15.38
CA ASN A 292 9.52 -1.51 16.73
C ASN A 292 10.74 -1.34 17.68
N GLY A 293 11.46 -0.21 17.55
CA GLY A 293 12.62 0.12 18.34
C GLY A 293 13.92 -0.59 17.93
N ARG A 294 13.91 -1.38 16.84
CA ARG A 294 15.08 -2.03 16.28
C ARG A 294 15.54 -1.32 15.00
N ILE A 295 16.78 -0.94 14.95
CA ILE A 295 17.40 -0.43 13.71
C ILE A 295 17.55 -1.63 12.77
N LEU A 296 16.92 -1.56 11.59
CA LEU A 296 17.01 -2.58 10.54
C LEU A 296 17.90 -2.15 9.38
N TYR A 297 18.08 -0.85 9.19
CA TYR A 297 18.97 -0.25 8.21
C TYR A 297 19.60 1.01 8.77
N MET A 298 20.89 1.19 8.57
CA MET A 298 21.61 2.40 8.90
C MET A 298 22.84 2.57 8.03
N ASN A 299 22.95 3.70 7.35
CA ASN A 299 24.13 4.12 6.57
C ASN A 299 24.69 3.03 5.63
N GLY A 300 23.81 2.36 4.86
CA GLY A 300 24.18 1.32 3.90
C GLY A 300 24.25 -0.10 4.45
N GLU A 301 24.13 -0.28 5.78
CA GLU A 301 24.18 -1.58 6.45
C GLU A 301 22.79 -2.05 6.84
N PHE A 302 22.54 -3.37 6.70
CA PHE A 302 21.28 -4.03 7.01
C PHE A 302 21.42 -4.93 8.26
N PHE A 303 20.45 -4.85 9.15
CA PHE A 303 20.37 -5.64 10.39
C PHE A 303 19.14 -6.55 10.39
N ILE A 304 19.01 -7.37 9.35
CA ILE A 304 17.84 -8.22 9.05
C ILE A 304 18.10 -9.72 9.20
N GLY A 305 19.17 -10.09 9.92
CA GLY A 305 19.48 -11.47 10.25
C GLY A 305 20.25 -12.26 9.18
N GLU A 306 20.46 -11.70 8.00
CA GLU A 306 21.30 -12.29 6.93
C GLU A 306 22.10 -11.21 6.22
N GLU A 307 23.28 -11.60 5.73
CA GLU A 307 24.16 -10.72 4.95
C GLU A 307 23.54 -10.38 3.58
N LYS A 308 23.63 -9.12 3.18
CA LYS A 308 23.05 -8.60 1.92
C LYS A 308 23.59 -9.34 0.68
N GLU A 309 24.87 -9.64 0.68
CA GLU A 309 25.55 -10.36 -0.41
C GLU A 309 24.99 -11.78 -0.59
N TYR A 310 24.65 -12.44 0.50
CA TYR A 310 24.02 -13.76 0.46
C TYR A 310 22.62 -13.70 -0.14
N ILE A 311 21.82 -12.71 0.27
CA ILE A 311 20.48 -12.48 -0.28
C ILE A 311 20.57 -12.18 -1.79
N TYR A 312 21.46 -11.28 -2.21
CA TYR A 312 21.64 -10.94 -3.62
C TYR A 312 22.07 -12.16 -4.46
N LYS A 313 23.05 -12.92 -4.00
CA LYS A 313 23.50 -14.13 -4.67
C LYS A 313 22.38 -15.15 -4.82
N THR A 314 21.60 -15.35 -3.76
CA THR A 314 20.48 -16.30 -3.74
C THR A 314 19.37 -15.88 -4.69
N VAL A 315 18.96 -14.60 -4.68
CA VAL A 315 17.92 -14.09 -5.57
C VAL A 315 18.35 -14.19 -7.04
N ASN A 316 19.59 -13.79 -7.36
CA ASN A 316 20.11 -13.88 -8.73
C ASN A 316 20.14 -15.33 -9.24
N LYS A 317 20.54 -16.28 -8.38
CA LYS A 317 20.49 -17.71 -8.73
C LYS A 317 19.06 -18.17 -8.98
N LEU A 318 18.13 -17.89 -8.04
CA LEU A 318 16.72 -18.28 -8.20
C LEU A 318 16.08 -17.65 -9.44
N PHE A 319 16.43 -16.40 -9.77
CA PHE A 319 15.94 -15.76 -10.97
C PHE A 319 16.46 -16.45 -12.25
N SER A 320 17.77 -16.79 -12.30
CA SER A 320 18.32 -17.57 -13.41
C SER A 320 17.60 -18.91 -13.59
N ASP A 321 17.31 -19.62 -12.48
CA ASP A 321 16.64 -20.93 -12.52
C ASP A 321 15.16 -20.82 -13.00
N ILE A 322 14.54 -19.63 -12.97
CA ILE A 322 13.15 -19.40 -13.42
C ILE A 322 13.09 -19.07 -14.92
N ILE A 323 14.12 -18.38 -15.45
CA ILE A 323 14.12 -17.90 -16.85
C ILE A 323 14.82 -18.89 -17.82
N THR A 324 15.51 -19.88 -17.31
CA THR A 324 16.04 -21.03 -18.08
C THR A 324 15.03 -22.17 -18.15
#